data_27621927d17401972a2efb78c3512cb5
#
_entry.id   27621927d17401972a2efb78c3512cb5
#
_cell.length_a   1.000
_cell.length_b   1.000
_cell.length_c   1.000
_cell.angle_alpha   90.00
_cell.angle_beta   90.00
_cell.angle_gamma   90.00
#
_symmetry.space_group_name_H-M   'P 1'
#
loop_
_entity.id
_entity.type
_entity.pdbx_description
1 polymer ?
#
loop_
_entity_poly.entity_id
_entity_poly.type
_entity_poly.pdbx_seq_one_letter_code
_entity_poly.pdbx_strand_id
1 'polypeptide(L)'
;MFSELRKKSIQSYVVRPGRITPSQKRALGNETFDYGLFLKNGLINLEKTFNNTHKTILEIGFGMGSSVAEMARNNPDENYIGIEVHAPGIGNLINLINDLKLSNIRIYWAD
;
A
#
# COMPACT_ATOMS: atom_id res chain seq x y z
N MET A 1 15.57 5.17 -6.60
CA MET A 1 14.72 6.20 -5.97
C MET A 1 13.71 5.62 -5.01
N PHE A 2 12.91 4.68 -5.42
CA PHE A 2 11.91 4.05 -4.56
C PHE A 2 12.52 3.38 -3.33
N SER A 3 13.62 2.64 -3.49
CA SER A 3 14.29 2.00 -2.39
C SER A 3 14.96 2.99 -1.42
N GLU A 4 15.40 4.15 -1.92
CA GLU A 4 15.95 5.19 -1.07
C GLU A 4 14.87 5.87 -0.22
N LEU A 5 13.70 6.09 -0.81
CA LEU A 5 12.55 6.60 -0.06
C LEU A 5 12.16 5.63 1.04
N ARG A 6 12.18 4.35 0.76
CA ARG A 6 11.91 3.32 1.75
C ARG A 6 12.91 3.39 2.90
N LYS A 7 14.20 3.47 2.59
CA LYS A 7 15.24 3.54 3.63
C LYS A 7 15.05 4.75 4.53
N LYS A 8 14.83 5.91 3.94
CA LYS A 8 14.64 7.14 4.72
C LYS A 8 13.40 7.05 5.59
N SER A 9 12.30 6.54 5.05
CA SER A 9 11.05 6.44 5.80
C SER A 9 11.16 5.45 6.96
N ILE A 10 11.76 4.28 6.72
CA ILE A 10 11.86 3.23 7.73
C ILE A 10 12.79 3.63 8.87
N GLN A 11 13.93 4.24 8.55
CA GLN A 11 14.91 4.63 9.56
C GLN A 11 14.39 5.66 10.55
N SER A 12 13.41 6.45 10.15
CA SER A 12 12.82 7.45 11.01
C SER A 12 11.70 6.92 11.90
N TYR A 13 11.26 5.69 11.68
CA TYR A 13 10.14 5.11 12.42
C TYR A 13 10.59 4.12 13.48
N VAL A 14 10.01 4.24 14.66
CA VAL A 14 10.04 3.18 15.66
C VAL A 14 8.74 2.41 15.47
N VAL A 15 8.85 1.24 14.86
CA VAL A 15 7.68 0.42 14.60
C VAL A 15 7.24 -0.26 15.89
N ARG A 16 6.07 0.14 16.37
CA ARG A 16 5.43 -0.56 17.48
C ARG A 16 4.26 -1.32 16.91
N PRO A 17 4.26 -2.67 17.03
CA PRO A 17 3.10 -3.42 16.57
C PRO A 17 1.89 -2.99 17.38
N GLY A 18 0.95 -2.33 16.72
CA GLY A 18 -0.34 -2.03 17.30
C GLY A 18 -1.19 -3.28 17.37
N ARG A 19 -2.34 -3.15 18.02
CA ARG A 19 -3.28 -4.26 18.09
C ARG A 19 -3.87 -4.51 16.70
N ILE A 20 -3.75 -5.74 16.22
CA ILE A 20 -4.28 -6.15 14.92
C ILE A 20 -5.64 -6.81 15.13
N THR A 21 -6.66 -6.37 14.39
CA THR A 21 -7.98 -7.00 14.44
C THR A 21 -7.96 -8.34 13.71
N PRO A 22 -8.90 -9.27 14.03
CA PRO A 22 -8.98 -10.51 13.26
C PRO A 22 -9.12 -10.32 11.76
N SER A 23 -9.87 -9.31 11.34
CA SER A 23 -10.05 -8.98 9.92
C SER A 23 -8.72 -8.55 9.27
N GLN A 24 -7.98 -7.68 9.95
CA GLN A 24 -6.69 -7.22 9.47
C GLN A 24 -5.69 -8.37 9.41
N LYS A 25 -5.71 -9.25 10.41
CA LYS A 25 -4.84 -10.42 10.46
C LYS A 25 -5.10 -11.36 9.29
N ARG A 26 -6.37 -11.59 8.96
CA ARG A 26 -6.72 -12.42 7.79
C ARG A 26 -6.20 -11.80 6.50
N ALA A 27 -6.33 -10.49 6.34
CA ALA A 27 -5.82 -9.79 5.17
C ALA A 27 -4.30 -9.94 5.04
N LEU A 28 -3.57 -9.80 6.16
CA LEU A 28 -2.11 -9.93 6.18
C LEU A 28 -1.64 -11.36 5.99
N GLY A 29 -2.44 -12.33 6.43
CA GLY A 29 -2.11 -13.74 6.32
C GLY A 29 -2.24 -14.30 4.90
N ASN A 30 -2.80 -13.53 4.01
CA ASN A 30 -2.87 -13.91 2.59
C ASN A 30 -1.53 -13.58 1.94
N GLU A 31 -0.72 -14.61 1.73
CA GLU A 31 0.64 -14.47 1.19
C GLU A 31 0.69 -13.79 -0.17
N THR A 32 -0.40 -13.82 -0.89
CA THR A 32 -0.49 -13.33 -2.26
C THR A 32 -1.57 -12.28 -2.42
N PHE A 33 -1.64 -11.32 -1.46
CA PHE A 33 -2.62 -10.28 -1.68
C PHE A 33 -2.27 -9.52 -2.97
N ASP A 34 -3.26 -9.40 -3.84
CA ASP A 34 -3.07 -9.01 -5.25
C ASP A 34 -2.50 -7.60 -5.41
N TYR A 35 -2.64 -6.77 -4.41
CA TYR A 35 -2.26 -5.36 -4.47
C TYR A 35 -0.91 -5.08 -3.82
N GLY A 36 -0.20 -6.14 -3.38
CA GLY A 36 1.08 -5.98 -2.71
C GLY A 36 2.23 -5.79 -3.68
N LEU A 37 3.16 -4.93 -3.28
CA LEU A 37 4.43 -4.73 -3.97
C LEU A 37 5.53 -5.25 -3.06
N PHE A 38 6.43 -6.03 -3.61
CA PHE A 38 7.48 -6.69 -2.83
C PHE A 38 8.86 -6.27 -3.31
N LEU A 39 9.73 -5.97 -2.36
CA LEU A 39 11.10 -5.58 -2.64
C LEU A 39 11.85 -6.64 -3.47
N LYS A 40 11.59 -7.90 -3.21
CA LYS A 40 12.23 -9.01 -3.91
C LYS A 40 11.97 -9.02 -5.41
N ASN A 41 10.95 -8.30 -5.86
CA ASN A 41 10.59 -8.24 -7.27
C ASN A 41 11.41 -7.20 -8.05
N GLY A 42 12.33 -6.49 -7.38
CA GLY A 42 13.20 -5.52 -8.02
C GLY A 42 12.51 -4.20 -8.32
N LEU A 43 12.94 -3.56 -9.40
CA LEU A 43 12.37 -2.27 -9.79
C LEU A 43 10.94 -2.42 -10.26
N ILE A 44 10.11 -1.49 -9.82
CA ILE A 44 8.71 -1.47 -10.20
C ILE A 44 8.53 -0.94 -11.61
N ASN A 45 7.70 -1.62 -12.39
CA ASN A 45 7.26 -1.14 -13.69
C ASN A 45 5.80 -0.69 -13.53
N LEU A 46 5.59 0.62 -13.48
CA LEU A 46 4.27 1.19 -13.19
C LEU A 46 3.23 0.85 -14.24
N GLU A 47 3.61 0.92 -15.51
CA GLU A 47 2.70 0.61 -16.61
C GLU A 47 2.22 -0.85 -16.53
N LYS A 48 3.14 -1.75 -16.28
CA LYS A 48 2.81 -3.17 -16.14
C LYS A 48 2.00 -3.44 -14.88
N THR A 49 2.35 -2.78 -13.79
CA THR A 49 1.69 -2.95 -12.49
C THR A 49 0.22 -2.56 -12.55
N PHE A 50 -0.07 -1.42 -13.16
CA PHE A 50 -1.43 -0.87 -13.23
C PHE A 50 -2.12 -1.14 -14.56
N ASN A 51 -1.39 -1.64 -15.53
CA ASN A 51 -1.90 -1.90 -16.89
C ASN A 51 -2.44 -0.63 -17.56
N ASN A 52 -1.80 0.51 -17.31
CA ASN A 52 -2.12 1.79 -17.93
C ASN A 52 -0.92 2.72 -17.83
N THR A 53 -1.05 3.91 -18.41
CA THR A 53 0.00 4.94 -18.39
C THR A 53 -0.43 6.17 -17.58
N HIS A 54 -1.39 6.00 -16.69
CA HIS A 54 -1.86 7.10 -15.85
C HIS A 54 -0.77 7.58 -14.90
N LYS A 55 -0.91 8.82 -14.44
CA LYS A 55 -0.04 9.41 -13.43
C LYS A 55 -0.12 8.58 -12.14
N THR A 56 1.02 8.37 -11.51
CA THR A 56 1.09 7.63 -10.24
C THR A 56 1.45 8.57 -9.10
N ILE A 57 0.68 8.50 -8.04
CA ILE A 57 0.86 9.28 -6.83
C ILE A 57 1.37 8.37 -5.72
N LEU A 58 2.42 8.82 -5.05
CA LEU A 58 3.04 8.07 -3.96
C LEU A 58 2.62 8.68 -2.63
N GLU A 59 2.03 7.87 -1.76
CA GLU A 59 1.67 8.28 -0.41
C GLU A 59 2.51 7.50 0.59
N ILE A 60 3.40 8.20 1.29
CA ILE A 60 4.29 7.61 2.29
C ILE A 60 3.69 7.79 3.68
N GLY A 61 3.59 6.69 4.44
CA GLY A 61 3.03 6.73 5.79
C GLY A 61 1.53 6.95 5.78
N PHE A 62 0.79 6.11 5.06
CA PHE A 62 -0.65 6.30 4.90
C PHE A 62 -1.49 5.98 6.15
N GLY A 63 -0.88 5.47 7.22
CA GLY A 63 -1.59 5.15 8.46
C GLY A 63 -2.59 4.01 8.27
N MET A 64 -3.87 4.28 8.53
CA MET A 64 -4.93 3.28 8.35
C MET A 64 -5.45 3.21 6.92
N GLY A 65 -5.03 4.13 6.06
CA GLY A 65 -5.29 4.07 4.64
C GLY A 65 -6.61 4.69 4.16
N SER A 66 -7.41 5.23 5.05
CA SER A 66 -8.71 5.80 4.67
C SER A 66 -8.58 6.95 3.67
N SER A 67 -7.61 7.84 3.89
CA SER A 67 -7.40 8.98 2.98
C SER A 67 -6.95 8.54 1.60
N VAL A 68 -5.96 7.64 1.53
CA VAL A 68 -5.45 7.21 0.23
C VAL A 68 -6.49 6.37 -0.52
N ALA A 69 -7.28 5.57 0.19
CA ALA A 69 -8.38 4.82 -0.42
C ALA A 69 -9.43 5.76 -0.99
N GLU A 70 -9.78 6.81 -0.26
CA GLU A 70 -10.74 7.79 -0.74
C GLU A 70 -10.23 8.55 -1.96
N MET A 71 -8.96 8.94 -1.95
CA MET A 71 -8.34 9.59 -3.11
C MET A 71 -8.39 8.68 -4.34
N ALA A 72 -8.04 7.41 -4.17
CA ALA A 72 -8.06 6.46 -5.27
C ALA A 72 -9.47 6.26 -5.81
N ARG A 73 -10.46 6.18 -4.92
CA ARG A 73 -11.86 6.05 -5.30
C ARG A 73 -12.35 7.25 -6.10
N ASN A 74 -11.96 8.45 -5.69
CA ASN A 74 -12.42 9.69 -6.31
C ASN A 74 -11.66 10.05 -7.58
N ASN A 75 -10.52 9.40 -7.83
CA ASN A 75 -9.65 9.71 -8.96
C ASN A 75 -9.28 8.43 -9.71
N PRO A 76 -10.25 7.79 -10.38
CA PRO A 76 -9.98 6.50 -11.05
C PRO A 76 -8.98 6.59 -12.21
N ASP A 77 -8.71 7.79 -12.70
CA ASP A 77 -7.74 8.02 -13.78
C ASP A 77 -6.33 8.24 -13.26
N GLU A 78 -6.12 8.13 -11.97
CA GLU A 78 -4.79 8.24 -11.36
C GLU A 78 -4.48 6.95 -10.61
N ASN A 79 -3.20 6.61 -10.54
CA ASN A 79 -2.74 5.43 -9.80
C ASN A 79 -2.14 5.86 -8.47
N TYR A 80 -2.24 5.00 -7.46
CA TYR A 80 -1.75 5.30 -6.12
C TYR A 80 -0.87 4.16 -5.63
N ILE A 81 0.25 4.52 -5.00
CA ILE A 81 1.09 3.57 -4.27
C ILE A 81 1.19 4.09 -2.85
N GLY A 82 0.69 3.30 -1.91
CA GLY A 82 0.81 3.60 -0.49
C GLY A 82 1.95 2.82 0.13
N ILE A 83 2.77 3.50 0.92
CA ILE A 83 3.88 2.89 1.66
C ILE A 83 3.59 3.03 3.14
N GLU A 84 3.69 1.93 3.88
CA GLU A 84 3.46 1.93 5.32
C GLU A 84 4.26 0.81 5.97
N VAL A 85 4.64 1.00 7.22
CA VAL A 85 5.34 -0.02 8.03
C VAL A 85 4.42 -0.63 9.08
N HIS A 86 3.32 0.02 9.40
CA HIS A 86 2.42 -0.36 10.48
C HIS A 86 1.41 -1.42 10.02
N ALA A 87 1.57 -2.65 10.50
CA ALA A 87 0.77 -3.79 10.04
C ALA A 87 -0.75 -3.58 10.12
N PRO A 88 -1.31 -3.02 11.21
CA PRO A 88 -2.76 -2.76 11.25
C PRO A 88 -3.23 -1.85 10.11
N GLY A 89 -2.42 -0.85 9.74
CA GLY A 89 -2.74 0.04 8.63
C GLY A 89 -2.75 -0.67 7.29
N ILE A 90 -1.76 -1.53 7.08
CA ILE A 90 -1.70 -2.36 5.86
C ILE A 90 -2.96 -3.22 5.74
N GLY A 91 -3.31 -3.95 6.80
CA GLY A 91 -4.49 -4.81 6.79
C GLY A 91 -5.77 -4.02 6.59
N ASN A 92 -5.88 -2.86 7.21
CA ASN A 92 -7.05 -2.00 7.04
C ASN A 92 -7.19 -1.51 5.61
N LEU A 93 -6.09 -1.10 4.99
CA LEU A 93 -6.12 -0.64 3.59
C LEU A 93 -6.48 -1.77 2.64
N ILE A 94 -5.96 -2.98 2.87
CA ILE A 94 -6.35 -4.15 2.06
C ILE A 94 -7.86 -4.36 2.12
N ASN A 95 -8.44 -4.28 3.30
CA ASN A 95 -9.88 -4.43 3.47
C ASN A 95 -10.65 -3.33 2.73
N LEU A 96 -10.19 -2.08 2.81
CA LEU A 96 -10.81 -0.96 2.09
C LEU A 96 -10.74 -1.16 0.58
N ILE A 97 -9.60 -1.61 0.06
CA ILE A 97 -9.44 -1.89 -1.37
C ILE A 97 -10.46 -2.92 -1.82
N ASN A 98 -10.62 -3.98 -1.05
CA ASN A 98 -11.58 -5.04 -1.36
C ASN A 98 -13.02 -4.57 -1.26
N ASP A 99 -13.35 -3.85 -0.20
CA ASP A 99 -14.72 -3.37 0.04
C ASP A 99 -15.15 -2.35 -1.02
N LEU A 100 -14.25 -1.45 -1.40
CA LEU A 100 -14.52 -0.41 -2.38
C LEU A 100 -14.23 -0.85 -3.82
N LYS A 101 -13.68 -2.06 -3.98
CA LYS A 101 -13.32 -2.63 -5.29
C LYS A 101 -12.40 -1.71 -6.08
N LEU A 102 -11.36 -1.22 -5.42
CA LEU A 102 -10.38 -0.34 -6.04
C LEU A 102 -9.37 -1.15 -6.86
N SER A 103 -9.05 -0.65 -8.05
CA SER A 103 -8.05 -1.27 -8.92
C SER A 103 -6.82 -0.40 -9.14
N ASN A 104 -6.87 0.85 -8.72
CA ASN A 104 -5.84 1.85 -8.99
C ASN A 104 -4.96 2.16 -7.78
N ILE A 105 -4.80 1.20 -6.88
CA ILE A 105 -3.97 1.37 -5.70
C ILE A 105 -3.15 0.10 -5.46
N ARG A 106 -1.89 0.30 -5.07
CA ARG A 106 -0.99 -0.78 -4.66
C ARG A 106 -0.34 -0.40 -3.34
N ILE A 107 0.11 -1.42 -2.60
CA ILE A 107 0.67 -1.22 -1.27
C ILE A 107 2.09 -1.75 -1.24
N TYR A 108 2.99 -0.95 -0.68
CA TYR A 108 4.32 -1.40 -0.33
C TYR A 108 4.42 -1.46 1.18
N TRP A 109 4.50 -2.67 1.72
CA TRP A 109 4.69 -2.89 3.16
C TRP A 109 6.17 -2.84 3.45
N ALA A 110 6.62 -1.76 4.03
CA ALA A 110 8.02 -1.48 4.30
C ALA A 110 8.34 -1.79 5.76
N ASP A 111 8.46 -3.03 6.11
CA ASP A 111 8.79 -3.43 7.47
C ASP A 111 10.30 -3.47 7.76
#